data_bc3f1d6523f9f3131abfc106d360b10b
#
_entry.id   bc3f1d6523f9f3131abfc106d360b10b
#
_cell.length_a   1.000
_cell.length_b   1.000
_cell.length_c   1.000
_cell.angle_alpha   90.00
_cell.angle_beta   90.00
_cell.angle_gamma   90.00
#
_symmetry.space_group_name_H-M   'P 1'
#
loop_
_entity.id
_entity.type
_entity.pdbx_description
1 polymer ?
#
loop_
_entity_poly.entity_id
_entity_poly.type
_entity_poly.pdbx_seq_one_letter_code
_entity_poly.pdbx_strand_id
1 'polypeptide(L)'
;MLEQGPQGSFFVGGGILLKTIALANQKGGVGKTTTAASLGIGLSRQGKKVLLIDADAQGNLTQMLGWSQPDELSPTLSTLMEKVIAEKPIAPGEGILHHPSGVHLVPANIELSALEVTLVNTMSRETVLRQYLSTVQKDYDYT
;
A
#
# COMPACT_ATOMS: atom_id res chain seq x y z
N MET A 1 1.34 -2.35 -17.94
CA MET A 1 0.76 -1.12 -18.55
C MET A 1 -0.21 -0.51 -17.54
N LEU A 2 -0.07 0.76 -17.26
CA LEU A 2 -0.99 1.50 -16.37
C LEU A 2 -2.12 2.05 -17.25
N GLU A 3 -3.34 1.59 -17.04
CA GLU A 3 -4.52 2.17 -17.68
C GLU A 3 -5.22 3.13 -16.71
N GLN A 4 -5.52 4.33 -17.19
CA GLN A 4 -6.34 5.31 -16.46
C GLN A 4 -7.82 4.93 -16.59
N GLY A 5 -8.43 4.57 -15.47
CA GLY A 5 -9.87 4.46 -15.37
C GLY A 5 -10.54 5.83 -15.11
N PRO A 6 -11.85 5.95 -15.32
CA PRO A 6 -12.58 7.18 -15.01
C PRO A 6 -12.47 7.50 -13.51
N GLN A 7 -12.22 8.78 -13.19
CA GLN A 7 -12.12 9.34 -11.83
C GLN A 7 -10.80 9.06 -11.06
N GLY A 8 -9.66 8.98 -11.74
CA GLY A 8 -8.35 8.91 -11.06
C GLY A 8 -8.02 7.56 -10.44
N SER A 9 -8.72 6.51 -10.82
CA SER A 9 -8.37 5.14 -10.46
C SER A 9 -7.39 4.57 -11.46
N PHE A 10 -6.26 4.04 -10.99
CA PHE A 10 -5.27 3.38 -11.83
C PHE A 10 -5.37 1.86 -11.65
N PHE A 11 -5.49 1.15 -12.76
CA PHE A 11 -5.44 -0.31 -12.78
C PHE A 11 -4.10 -0.77 -13.33
N VAL A 12 -3.40 -1.61 -12.60
CA VAL A 12 -2.25 -2.34 -13.14
C VAL A 12 -2.73 -3.73 -13.53
N GLY A 13 -3.03 -3.91 -14.81
CA GLY A 13 -3.35 -5.21 -15.37
C GLY A 13 -2.07 -5.92 -15.80
N GLY A 14 -1.80 -7.08 -15.23
CA GLY A 14 -0.66 -7.91 -15.65
C GLY A 14 -0.60 -9.22 -14.89
N GLY A 15 -1.13 -10.29 -15.50
CA GLY A 15 -1.05 -11.65 -14.95
C GLY A 15 -2.14 -11.99 -13.92
N ILE A 16 -2.46 -13.23 -13.89
CA ILE A 16 -3.68 -13.86 -13.33
C ILE A 16 -3.87 -13.69 -11.79
N LEU A 17 -3.00 -12.98 -11.05
CA LEU A 17 -2.91 -13.19 -9.61
C LEU A 17 -3.24 -11.98 -8.73
N LEU A 18 -2.74 -10.80 -8.99
CA LEU A 18 -2.98 -9.62 -8.14
C LEU A 18 -3.65 -8.50 -8.93
N LYS A 19 -4.80 -8.02 -8.44
CA LYS A 19 -5.44 -6.80 -8.96
C LYS A 19 -5.10 -5.63 -8.05
N THR A 20 -4.42 -4.64 -8.59
CA THR A 20 -4.05 -3.42 -7.88
C THR A 20 -5.04 -2.31 -8.17
N ILE A 21 -5.62 -1.73 -7.12
CA ILE A 21 -6.54 -0.60 -7.18
C ILE A 21 -5.91 0.58 -6.45
N ALA A 22 -5.56 1.64 -7.17
CA ALA A 22 -5.01 2.84 -6.57
C ALA A 22 -6.11 3.90 -6.36
N LEU A 23 -6.27 4.34 -5.12
CA LEU A 23 -7.15 5.45 -4.76
C LEU A 23 -6.29 6.71 -4.57
N ALA A 24 -6.32 7.59 -5.55
CA ALA A 24 -5.52 8.80 -5.55
C ALA A 24 -6.39 10.04 -5.76
N ASN A 25 -6.15 11.07 -4.97
CA ASN A 25 -6.74 12.40 -5.15
C ASN A 25 -5.84 13.44 -4.49
N GLN A 26 -5.62 14.55 -5.16
CA GLN A 26 -4.81 15.65 -4.63
C GLN A 26 -5.54 16.44 -3.53
N LYS A 27 -6.86 16.44 -3.53
CA LYS A 27 -7.68 17.15 -2.55
C LYS A 27 -7.81 16.33 -1.26
N GLY A 28 -7.42 16.89 -0.13
CA GLY A 28 -7.65 16.29 1.18
C GLY A 28 -9.14 16.23 1.56
N GLY A 29 -9.52 15.30 2.43
CA GLY A 29 -10.87 15.19 2.96
C GLY A 29 -11.94 14.67 2.00
N VAL A 30 -11.57 13.99 0.93
CA VAL A 30 -12.51 13.45 -0.08
C VAL A 30 -12.86 11.97 0.12
N GLY A 31 -12.53 11.38 1.26
CA GLY A 31 -12.91 10.01 1.60
C GLY A 31 -12.01 8.92 1.01
N LYS A 32 -10.78 9.21 0.58
CA LYS A 32 -9.84 8.19 0.09
C LYS A 32 -9.62 7.06 1.10
N THR A 33 -9.29 7.43 2.33
CA THR A 33 -9.01 6.49 3.43
C THR A 33 -10.23 5.63 3.75
N THR A 34 -11.41 6.26 3.89
CA THR A 34 -12.67 5.56 4.15
C THR A 34 -13.01 4.60 3.02
N THR A 35 -12.86 5.03 1.78
CA THR A 35 -13.13 4.19 0.60
C THR A 35 -12.17 3.00 0.54
N ALA A 36 -10.88 3.20 0.76
CA ALA A 36 -9.89 2.14 0.78
C ALA A 36 -10.21 1.09 1.85
N ALA A 37 -10.46 1.51 3.08
CA ALA A 37 -10.81 0.62 4.18
C ALA A 37 -12.11 -0.15 3.89
N SER A 38 -13.16 0.53 3.46
CA SER A 38 -14.47 -0.07 3.19
C SER A 38 -14.41 -1.07 2.04
N LEU A 39 -13.71 -0.73 0.95
CA LEU A 39 -13.54 -1.62 -0.20
C LEU A 39 -12.74 -2.86 0.19
N GLY A 40 -11.62 -2.68 0.87
CA GLY A 40 -10.77 -3.79 1.32
C GLY A 40 -11.52 -4.74 2.24
N ILE A 41 -12.22 -4.22 3.25
CA ILE A 41 -13.01 -5.02 4.19
C ILE A 41 -14.17 -5.72 3.46
N GLY A 42 -14.84 -5.03 2.54
CA GLY A 42 -15.91 -5.60 1.72
C GLY A 42 -15.43 -6.79 0.88
N LEU A 43 -14.30 -6.65 0.21
CA LEU A 43 -13.70 -7.75 -0.56
C LEU A 43 -13.25 -8.91 0.34
N SER A 44 -12.66 -8.61 1.50
CA SER A 44 -12.27 -9.64 2.47
C SER A 44 -13.46 -10.45 2.95
N ARG A 45 -14.61 -9.79 3.22
CA ARG A 45 -15.86 -10.48 3.59
C ARG A 45 -16.41 -11.38 2.49
N GLN A 46 -16.03 -11.16 1.23
CA GLN A 46 -16.33 -12.03 0.10
C GLN A 46 -15.31 -13.14 -0.09
N GLY A 47 -14.43 -13.36 0.87
CA GLY A 47 -13.41 -14.41 0.83
C GLY A 47 -12.17 -14.07 0.00
N LYS A 48 -11.98 -12.80 -0.37
CA LYS A 48 -10.79 -12.37 -1.10
C LYS A 48 -9.64 -12.08 -0.14
N LYS A 49 -8.43 -12.42 -0.56
CA LYS A 49 -7.20 -12.03 0.15
C LYS A 49 -6.82 -10.62 -0.26
N VAL A 50 -6.86 -9.70 0.67
CA VAL A 50 -6.67 -8.25 0.40
C VAL A 50 -5.50 -7.71 1.19
N LEU A 51 -4.58 -7.05 0.49
CA LEU A 51 -3.51 -6.26 1.08
C LEU A 51 -3.81 -4.78 0.86
N LEU A 52 -4.04 -4.05 1.94
CA LEU A 52 -4.12 -2.60 1.91
C LEU A 52 -2.71 -2.02 2.06
N ILE A 53 -2.40 -1.00 1.27
CA ILE A 53 -1.14 -0.27 1.38
C ILE A 53 -1.46 1.19 1.67
N ASP A 54 -1.05 1.65 2.85
CA ASP A 54 -1.12 3.07 3.17
C ASP A 54 0.07 3.78 2.51
N ALA A 55 -0.20 4.61 1.55
CA ALA A 55 0.81 5.38 0.82
C ALA A 55 0.77 6.88 1.17
N ASP A 56 0.19 7.22 2.32
CA ASP A 56 0.12 8.56 2.86
C ASP A 56 1.02 8.67 4.11
N ALA A 57 1.98 9.58 4.08
CA ALA A 57 2.89 9.83 5.22
C ALA A 57 2.15 10.21 6.52
N GLN A 58 0.92 10.70 6.43
CA GLN A 58 0.09 10.96 7.60
C GLN A 58 -0.44 9.69 8.27
N GLY A 59 -0.36 8.53 7.61
CA GLY A 59 -0.77 7.26 8.18
C GLY A 59 -2.27 7.17 8.49
N ASN A 60 -3.11 7.86 7.74
CA ASN A 60 -4.55 7.94 8.04
C ASN A 60 -5.26 6.59 7.92
N LEU A 61 -4.93 5.78 6.90
CA LEU A 61 -5.48 4.44 6.76
C LEU A 61 -4.99 3.52 7.89
N THR A 62 -3.73 3.64 8.25
CA THR A 62 -3.12 2.91 9.36
C THR A 62 -3.85 3.20 10.67
N GLN A 63 -4.10 4.46 10.97
CA GLN A 63 -4.85 4.87 12.16
C GLN A 63 -6.31 4.41 12.12
N MET A 64 -6.98 4.55 10.98
CA MET A 64 -8.37 4.12 10.81
C MET A 64 -8.56 2.63 11.07
N LEU A 65 -7.56 1.81 10.73
CA LEU A 65 -7.58 0.37 10.99
C LEU A 65 -7.11 -0.02 12.40
N GLY A 66 -6.93 0.96 13.30
CA GLY A 66 -6.72 0.73 14.73
C GLY A 66 -5.28 0.87 15.23
N TRP A 67 -4.31 1.15 14.38
CA TRP A 67 -2.94 1.45 14.80
C TRP A 67 -2.81 2.95 15.04
N SER A 68 -3.13 3.40 16.26
CA SER A 68 -3.29 4.80 16.62
C SER A 68 -1.99 5.62 16.61
N GLN A 69 -0.85 4.96 16.68
CA GLN A 69 0.48 5.60 16.72
C GLN A 69 1.36 5.08 15.56
N PRO A 70 1.10 5.51 14.31
CA PRO A 70 1.83 5.01 13.16
C PRO A 70 3.35 5.22 13.23
N ASP A 71 3.78 6.32 13.87
CA ASP A 71 5.20 6.66 13.97
C ASP A 71 6.00 5.72 14.89
N GLU A 72 5.31 4.91 15.69
CA GLU A 72 5.94 3.86 16.49
C GLU A 72 6.04 2.52 15.75
N LEU A 73 5.44 2.40 14.57
CA LEU A 73 5.46 1.17 13.78
C LEU A 73 6.77 1.01 13.01
N SER A 74 7.28 -0.20 13.00
CA SER A 74 8.41 -0.61 12.15
C SER A 74 8.36 -2.14 11.96
N PRO A 75 8.58 -2.65 10.75
CA PRO A 75 8.79 -1.94 9.50
C PRO A 75 7.51 -1.34 8.91
N THR A 76 7.65 -0.29 8.09
CA THR A 76 6.57 0.39 7.37
C THR A 76 6.82 0.36 5.86
N LEU A 77 5.93 0.98 5.09
CA LEU A 77 6.10 1.08 3.63
C LEU A 77 7.46 1.70 3.27
N SER A 78 7.89 2.76 3.97
CA SER A 78 9.19 3.38 3.72
C SER A 78 10.34 2.38 3.91
N THR A 79 10.32 1.60 4.98
CA THR A 79 11.32 0.56 5.26
C THR A 79 11.39 -0.48 4.13
N LEU A 80 10.23 -0.93 3.65
CA LEU A 80 10.15 -1.92 2.57
C LEU A 80 10.66 -1.35 1.25
N MET A 81 10.30 -0.10 0.94
CA MET A 81 10.77 0.59 -0.26
C MET A 81 12.29 0.83 -0.21
N GLU A 82 12.84 1.21 0.94
CA GLU A 82 14.30 1.35 1.12
C GLU A 82 15.03 0.02 0.88
N LYS A 83 14.47 -1.09 1.33
CA LYS A 83 15.03 -2.41 1.05
C LYS A 83 15.03 -2.74 -0.44
N VAL A 84 13.95 -2.41 -1.16
CA VAL A 84 13.88 -2.58 -2.62
C VAL A 84 14.97 -1.76 -3.30
N ILE A 85 15.12 -0.49 -2.93
CA ILE A 85 16.14 0.41 -3.50
C ILE A 85 17.57 -0.12 -3.24
N ALA A 86 17.80 -0.62 -2.04
CA ALA A 86 19.11 -1.16 -1.63
C ALA A 86 19.34 -2.61 -2.08
N GLU A 87 18.41 -3.18 -2.87
CA GLU A 87 18.45 -4.59 -3.31
C GLU A 87 18.60 -5.59 -2.14
N LYS A 88 18.02 -5.24 -0.99
CA LYS A 88 18.00 -6.09 0.20
C LYS A 88 16.83 -7.04 0.19
N PRO A 89 16.96 -8.26 0.72
CA PRO A 89 15.85 -9.20 0.80
C PRO A 89 14.76 -8.70 1.77
N ILE A 90 13.51 -8.97 1.40
CA ILE A 90 12.33 -8.76 2.24
C ILE A 90 11.83 -10.14 2.66
N ALA A 91 11.75 -10.38 3.96
CA ALA A 91 11.24 -11.64 4.47
C ALA A 91 9.73 -11.79 4.18
N PRO A 92 9.21 -13.02 4.00
CA PRO A 92 7.78 -13.25 3.84
C PRO A 92 6.98 -12.63 5.00
N GLY A 93 6.00 -11.80 4.68
CA GLY A 93 5.15 -11.13 5.69
C GLY A 93 5.80 -9.95 6.41
N GLU A 94 7.02 -9.59 6.08
CA GLU A 94 7.70 -8.44 6.69
C GLU A 94 6.93 -7.14 6.41
N GLY A 95 6.64 -6.37 7.47
CA GLY A 95 5.91 -5.11 7.37
C GLY A 95 4.42 -5.25 7.11
N ILE A 96 3.86 -6.45 7.17
CA ILE A 96 2.44 -6.70 6.96
C ILE A 96 1.75 -6.91 8.30
N LEU A 97 0.77 -6.06 8.59
CA LEU A 97 -0.08 -6.13 9.77
C LEU A 97 -1.38 -6.86 9.42
N HIS A 98 -1.91 -7.62 10.37
CA HIS A 98 -3.14 -8.39 10.19
C HIS A 98 -4.28 -7.74 10.98
N HIS A 99 -5.35 -7.36 10.30
CA HIS A 99 -6.52 -6.75 10.92
C HIS A 99 -7.61 -7.81 11.18
N PRO A 100 -8.38 -7.70 12.28
CA PRO A 100 -9.44 -8.68 12.61
C PRO A 100 -10.52 -8.85 11.53
N SER A 101 -10.74 -7.87 10.67
CA SER A 101 -11.67 -7.99 9.53
C SER A 101 -11.18 -8.93 8.42
N GLY A 102 -9.95 -9.44 8.50
CA GLY A 102 -9.34 -10.30 7.50
C GLY A 102 -8.49 -9.57 6.45
N VAL A 103 -8.50 -8.23 6.42
CA VAL A 103 -7.56 -7.48 5.57
C VAL A 103 -6.17 -7.46 6.20
N HIS A 104 -5.16 -7.42 5.36
CA HIS A 104 -3.78 -7.15 5.78
C HIS A 104 -3.40 -5.73 5.39
N LEU A 105 -2.45 -5.12 6.09
CA LEU A 105 -2.04 -3.73 5.90
C LEU A 105 -0.51 -3.61 5.88
N VAL A 106 0.01 -2.92 4.87
CA VAL A 106 1.34 -2.30 4.95
C VAL A 106 1.14 -0.88 5.46
N PRO A 107 1.61 -0.56 6.69
CA PRO A 107 1.40 0.75 7.29
C PRO A 107 2.33 1.80 6.71
N ALA A 108 1.95 3.08 6.82
CA ALA A 108 2.81 4.22 6.59
C ALA A 108 2.93 5.09 7.84
N ASN A 109 4.00 5.86 7.87
CA ASN A 109 4.24 6.88 8.87
C ASN A 109 5.00 8.08 8.25
N ILE A 110 5.41 9.02 9.10
CA ILE A 110 6.06 10.25 8.66
C ILE A 110 7.39 10.00 7.91
N GLU A 111 8.06 8.88 8.12
CA GLU A 111 9.30 8.52 7.41
C GLU A 111 9.10 8.43 5.89
N LEU A 112 7.87 8.14 5.43
CA LEU A 112 7.56 8.10 4.01
C LEU A 112 7.80 9.45 3.32
N SER A 113 7.57 10.57 4.00
CA SER A 113 7.86 11.90 3.46
C SER A 113 9.34 12.11 3.18
N ALA A 114 10.22 11.64 4.05
CA ALA A 114 11.66 11.72 3.86
C ALA A 114 12.13 10.87 2.67
N LEU A 115 11.56 9.69 2.54
CA LEU A 115 11.84 8.79 1.42
C LEU A 115 11.39 9.40 0.08
N GLU A 116 10.23 10.03 0.02
CA GLU A 116 9.69 10.67 -1.18
C GLU A 116 10.64 11.75 -1.70
N VAL A 117 11.24 12.55 -0.82
CA VAL A 117 12.24 13.56 -1.19
C VAL A 117 13.49 12.90 -1.79
N THR A 118 13.92 11.79 -1.23
CA THR A 118 15.10 11.05 -1.71
C THR A 118 14.85 10.44 -3.10
N LEU A 119 13.64 9.94 -3.36
CA LEU A 119 13.28 9.26 -4.62
C LEU A 119 13.21 10.19 -5.82
N VAL A 120 12.98 11.48 -5.63
CA VAL A 120 12.90 12.47 -6.74
C VAL A 120 14.15 12.45 -7.64
N ASN A 121 15.30 12.07 -7.11
CA ASN A 121 16.59 12.12 -7.79
C ASN A 121 17.10 10.78 -8.34
N THR A 122 16.49 9.64 -8.00
CA THR A 122 17.09 8.33 -8.29
C THR A 122 16.17 7.33 -8.99
N MET A 123 14.95 7.14 -8.50
CA MET A 123 13.95 6.23 -9.09
C MET A 123 12.55 6.77 -8.84
N SER A 124 11.61 6.49 -9.76
CA SER A 124 10.22 6.85 -9.50
C SER A 124 9.63 5.95 -8.40
N ARG A 125 8.84 6.56 -7.52
CA ARG A 125 8.12 5.86 -6.45
C ARG A 125 7.31 4.68 -6.97
N GLU A 126 6.69 4.84 -8.14
CA GLU A 126 5.86 3.82 -8.79
C GLU A 126 6.67 2.57 -9.16
N THR A 127 7.92 2.75 -9.60
CA THR A 127 8.79 1.61 -9.94
C THR A 127 9.18 0.82 -8.70
N VAL A 128 9.54 1.51 -7.62
CA VAL A 128 9.90 0.87 -6.34
C VAL A 128 8.70 0.13 -5.76
N LEU A 129 7.52 0.75 -5.74
CA LEU A 129 6.31 0.12 -5.24
C LEU A 129 5.92 -1.10 -6.09
N ARG A 130 6.05 -1.02 -7.42
CA ARG A 130 5.80 -2.15 -8.31
C ARG A 130 6.73 -3.33 -8.02
N GLN A 131 8.00 -3.08 -7.77
CA GLN A 131 8.95 -4.11 -7.39
C GLN A 131 8.56 -4.76 -6.06
N TYR A 132 8.16 -3.98 -5.07
CA TYR A 132 7.63 -4.53 -3.82
C TYR A 132 6.40 -5.40 -4.05
N LEU A 133 5.41 -4.91 -4.81
CA LEU A 133 4.19 -5.65 -5.10
C LEU A 133 4.46 -7.01 -5.77
N SER A 134 5.50 -7.09 -6.60
CA SER A 134 5.89 -8.35 -7.23
C SER A 134 6.31 -9.42 -6.22
N THR A 135 6.76 -9.02 -5.03
CA THR A 135 7.15 -9.97 -3.97
C THR A 135 5.96 -10.58 -3.25
N VAL A 136 4.82 -9.90 -3.22
CA VAL A 136 3.61 -10.31 -2.47
C VAL A 136 2.46 -10.77 -3.37
N GLN A 137 2.58 -10.61 -4.68
CA GLN A 137 1.48 -10.85 -5.65
C GLN A 137 0.88 -12.26 -5.62
N LYS A 138 1.62 -13.25 -5.13
CA LYS A 138 1.15 -14.64 -5.05
C LYS A 138 0.22 -14.88 -3.85
N ASP A 139 0.27 -14.01 -2.86
CA ASP A 139 -0.39 -14.19 -1.58
C ASP A 139 -1.74 -13.47 -1.51
N TYR A 140 -2.02 -12.55 -2.46
CA TYR A 140 -3.20 -11.70 -2.43
C TYR A 140 -3.95 -11.68 -3.77
N ASP A 141 -5.27 -11.49 -3.68
CA ASP A 141 -6.15 -11.30 -4.85
C ASP A 141 -6.22 -9.81 -5.24
N TYR A 142 -6.19 -8.94 -4.22
CA TYR A 142 -6.30 -7.48 -4.38
C TYR A 142 -5.29 -6.73 -3.50
N THR A 143 -4.81 -5.59 -4.03
CA THR A 143 -4.10 -4.58 -3.27
C THR A 143 -4.57 -3.18 -3.67
#